data_43a962eb537da39e72aa47b2749f25b4
#
_entry.id   43a962eb537da39e72aa47b2749f25b4
#
_cell.length_a   1.000
_cell.length_b   1.000
_cell.length_c   1.000
_cell.angle_alpha   90.00
_cell.angle_beta   90.00
_cell.angle_gamma   90.00
#
_symmetry.space_group_name_H-M   'P 1'
#
loop_
_entity.id
_entity.type
_entity.pdbx_description
1 polymer ?
#
loop_
_entity_poly.entity_id
_entity_poly.type
_entity_poly.pdbx_seq_one_letter_code
_entity_poly.pdbx_strand_id
1 'polypeptide(L)'
;KRQPNWDKDMLTKMGVEMRAYFDLMKKIAVAYNNSTAKPEVQNEMKKKFLAMYDHITDQGVTYGSCWGNIHHYGYSVRGLYLAYFLMKDVLREAGKLQEAERTLRWYAITNEVYPKPEGNGIDMDSFNTQTTGRIASILMMEDTPEKLQYLRSFSRWIDYGCRPAPGLAGSFKADGGAFHHRNLYPAYAVGGLDGATNMIYLFNRTEFAISELAHETVKNVLLAMRFYCNKLNFPLALSGRHPPSLIHISEPTRL
;
A
#
# COMPACT_ATOMS: atom_id res chain seq x y z
N LYS A 1 -8.50 25.30 -5.24
CA LYS A 1 -9.11 25.50 -3.91
C LYS A 1 -7.97 25.78 -2.94
N ARG A 2 -7.99 26.97 -2.30
CA ARG A 2 -6.98 27.31 -1.28
C ARG A 2 -7.18 26.35 -0.10
N GLN A 3 -6.17 25.56 0.20
CA GLN A 3 -6.10 24.89 1.49
C GLN A 3 -6.02 25.95 2.59
N PRO A 4 -6.61 25.73 3.76
CA PRO A 4 -6.39 26.60 4.91
C PRO A 4 -4.88 26.81 5.10
N ASN A 5 -4.48 27.99 5.57
CA ASN A 5 -3.09 28.30 5.91
C ASN A 5 -2.64 27.42 7.10
N TRP A 6 -2.35 26.18 6.81
CA TRP A 6 -1.73 25.27 7.77
C TRP A 6 -0.24 25.47 7.70
N ASP A 7 0.38 25.55 8.84
CA ASP A 7 1.83 25.61 8.93
C ASP A 7 2.40 24.33 8.27
N LYS A 8 3.16 24.54 7.19
CA LYS A 8 3.74 23.46 6.40
C LYS A 8 4.70 22.61 7.24
N ASP A 9 5.44 23.24 8.14
CA ASP A 9 6.41 22.56 9.00
C ASP A 9 5.71 21.70 10.03
N MET A 10 4.62 22.19 10.61
CA MET A 10 3.77 21.43 11.53
C MET A 10 3.13 20.22 10.85
N LEU A 11 2.61 20.35 9.63
CA LEU A 11 2.05 19.22 8.87
C LEU A 11 3.10 18.19 8.51
N THR A 12 4.31 18.63 8.15
CA THR A 12 5.42 17.74 7.84
C THR A 12 5.84 16.96 9.10
N LYS A 13 5.99 17.65 10.21
CA LYS A 13 6.32 17.05 11.50
C LYS A 13 5.28 16.02 11.93
N MET A 14 4.00 16.40 11.88
CA MET A 14 2.89 15.50 12.20
C MET A 14 2.90 14.23 11.33
N GLY A 15 3.13 14.36 10.02
CA GLY A 15 3.22 13.21 9.12
C GLY A 15 4.38 12.26 9.45
N VAL A 16 5.52 12.79 9.90
CA VAL A 16 6.66 11.99 10.35
C VAL A 16 6.36 11.27 11.67
N GLU A 17 5.78 11.96 12.62
CA GLU A 17 5.43 11.40 13.92
C GLU A 17 4.34 10.32 13.80
N MET A 18 3.31 10.55 12.99
CA MET A 18 2.29 9.54 12.67
C MET A 18 2.89 8.29 12.06
N ARG A 19 3.80 8.44 11.09
CA ARG A 19 4.46 7.31 10.47
C ARG A 19 5.24 6.49 11.49
N ALA A 20 6.00 7.15 12.35
CA ALA A 20 6.76 6.49 13.42
C ALA A 20 5.82 5.74 14.39
N TYR A 21 4.69 6.34 14.73
CA TYR A 21 3.68 5.71 15.60
C TYR A 21 3.09 4.44 14.96
N PHE A 22 2.66 4.52 13.72
CA PHE A 22 2.10 3.36 13.00
C PHE A 22 3.15 2.27 12.72
N ASP A 23 4.40 2.66 12.47
CA ASP A 23 5.50 1.71 12.33
C ASP A 23 5.78 1.00 13.66
N LEU A 24 5.64 1.67 14.80
CA LEU A 24 5.74 1.03 16.11
C LEU A 24 4.59 0.05 16.33
N MET A 25 3.35 0.42 16.04
CA MET A 25 2.20 -0.50 16.09
C MET A 25 2.44 -1.74 15.22
N LYS A 26 2.93 -1.55 14.00
CA LYS A 26 3.29 -2.67 13.11
C LYS A 26 4.36 -3.57 13.71
N LYS A 27 5.41 -3.01 14.29
CA LYS A 27 6.47 -3.80 14.95
C LYS A 27 5.91 -4.65 16.09
N ILE A 28 5.02 -4.09 16.92
CA ILE A 28 4.34 -4.83 17.99
C ILE A 28 3.49 -5.96 17.39
N ALA A 29 2.72 -5.68 16.36
CA ALA A 29 1.86 -6.67 15.70
C ALA A 29 2.67 -7.81 15.07
N VAL A 30 3.77 -7.51 14.38
CA VAL A 30 4.69 -8.51 13.83
C VAL A 30 5.34 -9.34 14.93
N ALA A 31 5.81 -8.69 15.99
CA ALA A 31 6.40 -9.38 17.13
C ALA A 31 5.40 -10.33 17.82
N TYR A 32 4.16 -9.88 18.02
CA TYR A 32 3.09 -10.69 18.59
C TYR A 32 2.80 -11.95 17.77
N ASN A 33 2.69 -11.83 16.45
CA ASN A 33 2.36 -12.95 15.56
C ASN A 33 3.53 -13.92 15.32
N ASN A 34 4.77 -13.44 15.39
CA ASN A 34 5.98 -14.26 15.18
C ASN A 34 6.59 -14.75 16.51
N SER A 35 5.94 -14.46 17.62
CA SER A 35 6.55 -14.66 18.93
C SER A 35 6.45 -16.11 19.39
N THR A 36 7.59 -16.67 19.78
CA THR A 36 7.70 -17.82 20.69
C THR A 36 7.80 -17.35 22.14
N ALA A 37 7.50 -16.08 22.41
CA ALA A 37 7.59 -15.49 23.74
C ALA A 37 6.61 -16.13 24.72
N LYS A 38 6.94 -16.02 25.99
CA LYS A 38 6.08 -16.46 27.10
C LYS A 38 4.71 -15.78 27.02
N PRO A 39 3.63 -16.43 27.48
CA PRO A 39 2.26 -15.88 27.46
C PRO A 39 2.16 -14.50 28.10
N GLU A 40 2.93 -14.23 29.15
CA GLU A 40 2.92 -12.93 29.84
C GLU A 40 3.41 -11.81 28.91
N VAL A 41 4.46 -12.08 28.09
CA VAL A 41 5.01 -11.12 27.13
C VAL A 41 4.03 -10.90 25.98
N GLN A 42 3.40 -11.95 25.49
CA GLN A 42 2.36 -11.84 24.46
C GLN A 42 1.16 -11.03 24.97
N ASN A 43 0.72 -11.25 26.21
CA ASN A 43 -0.34 -10.47 26.84
C ASN A 43 0.02 -8.99 26.96
N GLU A 44 1.26 -8.68 27.29
CA GLU A 44 1.73 -7.31 27.38
C GLU A 44 1.75 -6.61 26.01
N MET A 45 2.20 -7.33 24.95
CA MET A 45 2.14 -6.82 23.58
C MET A 45 0.70 -6.52 23.15
N LYS A 46 -0.24 -7.43 23.46
CA LYS A 46 -1.67 -7.26 23.21
C LYS A 46 -2.23 -6.02 23.91
N LYS A 47 -1.95 -5.85 25.21
CA LYS A 47 -2.37 -4.68 25.97
C LYS A 47 -1.83 -3.38 25.41
N LYS A 48 -0.53 -3.34 25.09
CA LYS A 48 0.11 -2.16 24.51
C LYS A 48 -0.47 -1.82 23.13
N PHE A 49 -0.70 -2.81 22.29
CA PHE A 49 -1.33 -2.59 21.00
C PHE A 49 -2.73 -2.00 21.13
N LEU A 50 -3.58 -2.54 22.02
CA LEU A 50 -4.92 -2.03 22.25
C LEU A 50 -4.91 -0.62 22.82
N ALA A 51 -4.02 -0.32 23.76
CA ALA A 51 -3.84 1.03 24.29
C ALA A 51 -3.42 2.03 23.19
N MET A 52 -2.53 1.62 22.29
CA MET A 52 -2.14 2.44 21.13
C MET A 52 -3.29 2.62 20.13
N TYR A 53 -4.07 1.58 19.91
CA TYR A 53 -5.29 1.64 19.09
C TYR A 53 -6.27 2.67 19.66
N ASP A 54 -6.59 2.57 20.96
CA ASP A 54 -7.54 3.48 21.61
C ASP A 54 -7.03 4.92 21.57
N HIS A 55 -5.74 5.11 21.86
CA HIS A 55 -5.14 6.44 21.81
C HIS A 55 -5.26 7.08 20.43
N ILE A 56 -4.87 6.37 19.36
CA ILE A 56 -4.86 6.97 18.03
C ILE A 56 -6.29 7.17 17.48
N THR A 57 -7.24 6.32 17.89
CA THR A 57 -8.66 6.48 17.57
C THR A 57 -9.22 7.73 18.25
N ASP A 58 -8.89 7.94 19.53
CA ASP A 58 -9.26 9.14 20.30
C ASP A 58 -8.66 10.43 19.67
N GLN A 59 -7.47 10.33 19.09
CA GLN A 59 -6.85 11.42 18.33
C GLN A 59 -7.48 11.64 16.93
N GLY A 60 -8.52 10.91 16.58
CA GLY A 60 -9.28 11.09 15.33
C GLY A 60 -8.81 10.26 14.15
N VAL A 61 -7.98 9.24 14.34
CA VAL A 61 -7.68 8.25 13.27
C VAL A 61 -8.82 7.25 13.21
N THR A 62 -9.90 7.66 12.61
CA THR A 62 -11.13 6.87 12.51
C THR A 62 -11.81 7.07 11.16
N TYR A 63 -12.78 6.21 10.87
CA TYR A 63 -13.62 6.31 9.69
C TYR A 63 -14.26 7.71 9.56
N GLY A 64 -14.19 8.28 8.37
CA GLY A 64 -14.76 9.60 8.06
C GLY A 64 -13.89 10.79 8.45
N SER A 65 -12.78 10.57 9.15
CA SER A 65 -11.85 11.64 9.50
C SER A 65 -10.95 12.04 8.32
N CYS A 66 -10.35 13.23 8.40
CA CYS A 66 -9.40 13.72 7.42
C CYS A 66 -8.25 14.45 8.10
N TRP A 67 -7.04 13.92 7.91
CA TRP A 67 -5.80 14.47 8.47
C TRP A 67 -4.96 15.15 7.40
N GLY A 68 -5.51 16.12 6.69
CA GLY A 68 -4.81 16.88 5.68
C GLY A 68 -4.90 16.31 4.26
N ASN A 69 -3.78 16.17 3.55
CA ASN A 69 -3.77 15.81 2.14
C ASN A 69 -3.97 14.30 1.92
N ILE A 70 -5.14 13.93 1.43
CA ILE A 70 -5.55 12.54 1.15
C ILE A 70 -4.57 11.83 0.20
N HIS A 71 -3.98 12.50 -0.78
CA HIS A 71 -3.08 11.87 -1.76
C HIS A 71 -1.86 11.18 -1.16
N HIS A 72 -1.47 11.57 0.06
CA HIS A 72 -0.29 11.02 0.70
C HIS A 72 -0.59 10.13 1.90
N TYR A 73 -1.85 9.80 2.17
CA TYR A 73 -2.21 8.91 3.28
C TYR A 73 -1.47 7.58 3.22
N GLY A 74 -1.41 6.96 2.06
CA GLY A 74 -0.68 5.73 1.89
C GLY A 74 0.77 5.79 2.37
N TYR A 75 1.43 6.93 2.24
CA TYR A 75 2.81 7.11 2.74
C TYR A 75 2.88 7.21 4.25
N SER A 76 1.91 7.86 4.89
CA SER A 76 1.92 8.08 6.34
C SER A 76 1.34 6.92 7.13
N VAL A 77 0.34 6.22 6.57
CA VAL A 77 -0.44 5.20 7.30
C VAL A 77 -0.07 3.75 6.96
N ARG A 78 0.97 3.49 6.17
CA ARG A 78 1.37 2.12 5.75
C ARG A 78 1.52 1.15 6.93
N GLY A 79 2.10 1.62 8.03
CA GLY A 79 2.26 0.81 9.23
C GLY A 79 0.93 0.37 9.82
N LEU A 80 -0.08 1.24 9.78
CA LEU A 80 -1.41 0.98 10.30
C LEU A 80 -2.10 -0.19 9.58
N TYR A 81 -1.97 -0.27 8.25
CA TYR A 81 -2.62 -1.32 7.46
C TYR A 81 -2.24 -2.72 7.93
N LEU A 82 -0.94 -2.97 8.03
CA LEU A 82 -0.45 -4.26 8.50
C LEU A 82 -0.67 -4.46 10.00
N ALA A 83 -0.53 -3.40 10.81
CA ALA A 83 -0.75 -3.49 12.23
C ALA A 83 -2.17 -3.98 12.57
N TYR A 84 -3.19 -3.38 11.98
CA TYR A 84 -4.58 -3.77 12.22
C TYR A 84 -4.88 -5.17 11.67
N PHE A 85 -4.41 -5.47 10.46
CA PHE A 85 -4.61 -6.78 9.86
C PHE A 85 -3.98 -7.91 10.69
N LEU A 86 -2.73 -7.75 11.10
CA LEU A 86 -2.03 -8.75 11.92
C LEU A 86 -2.63 -8.93 13.31
N MET A 87 -3.29 -7.90 13.83
CA MET A 87 -3.96 -7.95 15.14
C MET A 87 -5.49 -8.11 15.03
N LYS A 88 -5.97 -8.58 13.88
CA LYS A 88 -7.38 -8.75 13.57
C LYS A 88 -8.14 -9.53 14.67
N ASP A 89 -7.57 -10.63 15.14
CA ASP A 89 -8.23 -11.46 16.15
C ASP A 89 -8.24 -10.81 17.52
N VAL A 90 -7.16 -10.10 17.87
CA VAL A 90 -7.09 -9.29 19.09
C VAL A 90 -8.13 -8.16 19.05
N LEU A 91 -8.30 -7.50 17.91
CA LEU A 91 -9.31 -6.45 17.73
C LEU A 91 -10.73 -7.04 17.80
N ARG A 92 -10.93 -8.26 17.27
CA ARG A 92 -12.22 -8.97 17.37
C ARG A 92 -12.57 -9.28 18.83
N GLU A 93 -11.64 -9.86 19.58
CA GLU A 93 -11.82 -10.18 20.99
C GLU A 93 -12.11 -8.93 21.86
N ALA A 94 -11.54 -7.79 21.47
CA ALA A 94 -11.78 -6.51 22.14
C ALA A 94 -13.05 -5.78 21.67
N GLY A 95 -13.83 -6.34 20.72
CA GLY A 95 -15.02 -5.69 20.16
C GLY A 95 -14.73 -4.50 19.24
N LYS A 96 -13.50 -4.38 18.73
CA LYS A 96 -13.01 -3.21 17.98
C LYS A 96 -12.82 -3.49 16.48
N LEU A 97 -13.05 -4.73 16.03
CA LEU A 97 -12.75 -5.14 14.66
C LEU A 97 -13.51 -4.33 13.60
N GLN A 98 -14.79 -4.12 13.79
CA GLN A 98 -15.65 -3.42 12.83
C GLN A 98 -15.20 -1.96 12.62
N GLU A 99 -14.85 -1.27 13.71
CA GLU A 99 -14.36 0.11 13.63
C GLU A 99 -12.98 0.16 12.95
N ALA A 100 -12.07 -0.74 13.32
CA ALA A 100 -10.75 -0.83 12.73
C ALA A 100 -10.82 -1.15 11.22
N GLU A 101 -11.67 -2.07 10.81
CA GLU A 101 -11.91 -2.44 9.42
C GLU A 101 -12.45 -1.25 8.61
N ARG A 102 -13.48 -0.56 9.11
CA ARG A 102 -14.03 0.64 8.47
C ARG A 102 -13.00 1.76 8.35
N THR A 103 -12.17 1.93 9.37
CA THR A 103 -11.06 2.90 9.38
C THR A 103 -10.04 2.55 8.30
N LEU A 104 -9.63 1.29 8.18
CA LEU A 104 -8.70 0.89 7.10
C LEU A 104 -9.29 1.08 5.71
N ARG A 105 -10.55 0.70 5.49
CA ARG A 105 -11.23 0.94 4.20
C ARG A 105 -11.27 2.42 3.83
N TRP A 106 -11.47 3.28 4.83
CA TRP A 106 -11.47 4.73 4.62
C TRP A 106 -10.10 5.24 4.20
N TYR A 107 -9.04 4.92 4.97
CA TYR A 107 -7.69 5.41 4.70
C TYR A 107 -7.04 4.78 3.47
N ALA A 108 -7.38 3.55 3.13
CA ALA A 108 -6.94 2.89 1.90
C ALA A 108 -7.76 3.29 0.66
N ILE A 109 -8.82 4.07 0.86
CA ILE A 109 -9.77 4.46 -0.20
C ILE A 109 -10.25 3.22 -0.96
N THR A 110 -10.61 2.17 -0.21
CA THR A 110 -10.89 0.83 -0.75
C THR A 110 -12.07 0.84 -1.72
N ASN A 111 -13.03 1.77 -1.55
CA ASN A 111 -14.17 1.89 -2.46
C ASN A 111 -13.80 2.25 -3.92
N GLU A 112 -12.60 2.80 -4.16
CA GLU A 112 -12.12 3.09 -5.51
C GLU A 112 -11.87 1.83 -6.37
N VAL A 113 -11.92 0.64 -5.79
CA VAL A 113 -11.80 -0.60 -6.57
C VAL A 113 -13.10 -0.97 -7.30
N TYR A 114 -14.25 -0.40 -6.92
CA TYR A 114 -15.54 -0.69 -7.54
C TYR A 114 -15.67 -0.14 -8.95
N PRO A 115 -15.39 1.15 -9.22
CA PRO A 115 -15.42 1.65 -10.58
C PRO A 115 -14.42 0.87 -11.43
N LYS A 116 -14.83 0.50 -12.63
CA LYS A 116 -13.90 -0.05 -13.61
C LYS A 116 -12.88 1.03 -13.96
N PRO A 117 -11.58 0.81 -13.75
CA PRO A 117 -10.57 1.79 -14.14
C PRO A 117 -10.54 1.86 -15.67
N GLU A 118 -11.17 2.88 -16.25
CA GLU A 118 -11.30 3.03 -17.69
C GLU A 118 -10.22 3.96 -18.26
N GLY A 119 -9.75 3.63 -19.45
CA GLY A 119 -9.02 4.50 -20.35
C GLY A 119 -7.55 4.80 -19.97
N ASN A 120 -7.28 5.21 -18.77
CA ASN A 120 -5.97 5.78 -18.41
C ASN A 120 -5.07 4.87 -17.58
N GLY A 121 -5.52 3.64 -17.25
CA GLY A 121 -4.79 2.77 -16.33
C GLY A 121 -4.78 3.31 -14.90
N ILE A 122 -3.91 2.76 -14.08
CA ILE A 122 -3.75 3.10 -12.67
C ILE A 122 -2.42 3.84 -12.47
N ASP A 123 -2.44 4.85 -11.62
CA ASP A 123 -1.26 5.62 -11.28
C ASP A 123 -0.28 4.80 -10.42
N MET A 124 1.00 5.04 -10.60
CA MET A 124 2.08 4.34 -9.90
C MET A 124 2.02 4.53 -8.38
N ASP A 125 1.59 5.69 -7.91
CA ASP A 125 1.42 5.95 -6.48
C ASP A 125 0.32 5.08 -5.85
N SER A 126 -0.74 4.80 -6.59
CA SER A 126 -1.82 3.92 -6.12
C SER A 126 -1.33 2.49 -5.90
N PHE A 127 -0.50 1.97 -6.81
CA PHE A 127 0.16 0.68 -6.60
C PHE A 127 1.09 0.70 -5.39
N ASN A 128 1.90 1.75 -5.28
CA ASN A 128 2.88 1.88 -4.22
C ASN A 128 2.27 2.04 -2.82
N THR A 129 1.18 2.78 -2.70
CA THR A 129 0.70 3.26 -1.39
C THR A 129 -0.59 2.61 -0.92
N GLN A 130 -1.42 2.08 -1.81
CA GLN A 130 -2.78 1.69 -1.47
C GLN A 130 -3.05 0.18 -1.56
N THR A 131 -2.30 -0.56 -2.36
CA THR A 131 -2.57 -1.99 -2.57
C THR A 131 -2.58 -2.79 -1.27
N THR A 132 -1.58 -2.60 -0.42
CA THR A 132 -1.48 -3.27 0.89
C THR A 132 -2.64 -2.89 1.81
N GLY A 133 -3.02 -1.61 1.84
CA GLY A 133 -4.14 -1.14 2.65
C GLY A 133 -5.48 -1.69 2.18
N ARG A 134 -5.69 -1.72 0.87
CA ARG A 134 -6.91 -2.25 0.26
C ARG A 134 -7.07 -3.73 0.55
N ILE A 135 -6.06 -4.55 0.28
CA ILE A 135 -6.16 -5.99 0.57
C ILE A 135 -6.31 -6.25 2.08
N ALA A 136 -5.56 -5.55 2.93
CA ALA A 136 -5.66 -5.70 4.37
C ALA A 136 -7.07 -5.40 4.88
N SER A 137 -7.66 -4.27 4.45
CA SER A 137 -9.02 -3.89 4.86
C SER A 137 -10.07 -4.89 4.39
N ILE A 138 -9.96 -5.40 3.16
CA ILE A 138 -10.88 -6.41 2.64
C ILE A 138 -10.76 -7.73 3.43
N LEU A 139 -9.54 -8.16 3.74
CA LEU A 139 -9.32 -9.40 4.49
C LEU A 139 -9.75 -9.29 5.97
N MET A 140 -9.89 -8.08 6.50
CA MET A 140 -10.45 -7.85 7.84
C MET A 140 -11.97 -7.96 7.89
N MET A 141 -12.67 -7.85 6.77
CA MET A 141 -14.12 -8.01 6.70
C MET A 141 -14.54 -9.41 7.13
N GLU A 142 -15.74 -9.53 7.66
CA GLU A 142 -16.38 -10.83 7.87
C GLU A 142 -16.64 -11.54 6.54
N ASP A 143 -16.69 -12.87 6.55
CA ASP A 143 -16.88 -13.69 5.36
C ASP A 143 -18.33 -13.61 4.85
N THR A 144 -18.57 -12.60 4.03
CA THR A 144 -19.87 -12.23 3.47
C THR A 144 -19.79 -12.11 1.96
N PRO A 145 -20.92 -12.11 1.24
CA PRO A 145 -20.96 -11.79 -0.18
C PRO A 145 -20.34 -10.44 -0.52
N GLU A 146 -20.43 -9.46 0.38
CA GLU A 146 -19.80 -8.15 0.23
C GLU A 146 -18.27 -8.27 0.16
N LYS A 147 -17.65 -9.03 1.06
CA LYS A 147 -16.19 -9.27 1.02
C LYS A 147 -15.77 -9.91 -0.31
N LEU A 148 -16.52 -10.89 -0.79
CA LEU A 148 -16.25 -11.52 -2.08
C LEU A 148 -16.35 -10.52 -3.24
N GLN A 149 -17.34 -9.62 -3.18
CA GLN A 149 -17.49 -8.55 -4.18
C GLN A 149 -16.29 -7.58 -4.15
N TYR A 150 -15.79 -7.23 -2.97
CA TYR A 150 -14.58 -6.42 -2.85
C TYR A 150 -13.35 -7.14 -3.40
N LEU A 151 -13.15 -8.42 -3.09
CA LEU A 151 -12.04 -9.21 -3.62
C LEU A 151 -12.06 -9.28 -5.15
N ARG A 152 -13.22 -9.55 -5.75
CA ARG A 152 -13.38 -9.58 -7.20
C ARG A 152 -13.15 -8.21 -7.84
N SER A 153 -13.66 -7.16 -7.22
CA SER A 153 -13.45 -5.79 -7.71
C SER A 153 -12.00 -5.36 -7.58
N PHE A 154 -11.33 -5.73 -6.50
CA PHE A 154 -9.92 -5.42 -6.32
C PHE A 154 -9.02 -6.20 -7.27
N SER A 155 -9.28 -7.50 -7.46
CA SER A 155 -8.57 -8.30 -8.48
C SER A 155 -8.73 -7.69 -9.88
N ARG A 156 -9.94 -7.33 -10.26
CA ARG A 156 -10.20 -6.64 -11.54
C ARG A 156 -9.46 -5.30 -11.62
N TRP A 157 -9.38 -4.55 -10.54
CA TRP A 157 -8.66 -3.27 -10.47
C TRP A 157 -7.16 -3.49 -10.69
N ILE A 158 -6.56 -4.49 -10.02
CA ILE A 158 -5.15 -4.88 -10.21
C ILE A 158 -4.91 -5.35 -11.64
N ASP A 159 -5.74 -6.27 -12.13
CA ASP A 159 -5.62 -6.80 -13.49
C ASP A 159 -5.60 -5.69 -14.53
N TYR A 160 -6.56 -4.79 -14.44
CA TYR A 160 -6.67 -3.68 -15.38
C TYR A 160 -5.48 -2.71 -15.29
N GLY A 161 -5.06 -2.39 -14.08
CA GLY A 161 -3.93 -1.49 -13.85
C GLY A 161 -2.58 -2.06 -14.26
N CYS A 162 -2.47 -3.39 -14.29
CA CYS A 162 -1.27 -4.10 -14.78
C CYS A 162 -1.25 -4.32 -16.29
N ARG A 163 -2.35 -4.05 -17.02
CA ARG A 163 -2.38 -4.11 -18.49
C ARG A 163 -1.65 -2.92 -19.12
N PRO A 164 -1.25 -3.02 -20.40
CA PRO A 164 -0.62 -1.90 -21.09
C PRO A 164 -1.55 -0.68 -21.16
N ALA A 165 -1.14 0.42 -20.58
CA ALA A 165 -1.89 1.68 -20.63
C ALA A 165 -1.49 2.51 -21.85
N PRO A 166 -2.46 3.13 -22.59
CA PRO A 166 -2.18 3.91 -23.78
C PRO A 166 -1.55 5.27 -23.46
N GLY A 167 -0.85 5.82 -24.43
CA GLY A 167 -0.31 7.18 -24.37
C GLY A 167 0.60 7.42 -23.17
N LEU A 168 0.47 8.57 -22.54
CA LEU A 168 1.30 8.98 -21.39
C LEU A 168 0.65 8.67 -20.03
N ALA A 169 -0.60 8.22 -20.01
CA ALA A 169 -1.31 7.89 -18.78
C ALA A 169 -1.02 6.45 -18.31
N GLY A 170 -1.33 6.16 -17.06
CA GLY A 170 -1.13 4.84 -16.46
C GLY A 170 0.34 4.49 -16.21
N SER A 171 0.55 3.37 -15.57
CA SER A 171 1.84 2.98 -15.04
C SER A 171 2.68 2.13 -16.00
N PHE A 172 2.08 1.13 -16.62
CA PHE A 172 2.80 0.12 -17.41
C PHE A 172 2.51 0.25 -18.89
N LYS A 173 3.54 0.05 -19.73
CA LYS A 173 3.47 0.20 -21.18
C LYS A 173 3.76 -1.10 -21.91
N ALA A 174 3.23 -1.21 -23.13
CA ALA A 174 3.43 -2.39 -23.98
C ALA A 174 4.90 -2.66 -24.32
N ASP A 175 5.71 -1.60 -24.39
CA ASP A 175 7.15 -1.66 -24.65
C ASP A 175 8.01 -1.92 -23.39
N GLY A 176 7.38 -2.19 -22.26
CA GLY A 176 8.07 -2.35 -20.98
C GLY A 176 8.39 -1.04 -20.26
N GLY A 177 7.91 0.10 -20.75
CA GLY A 177 8.09 1.39 -20.08
C GLY A 177 7.31 1.45 -18.77
N ALA A 178 7.93 2.03 -17.73
CA ALA A 178 7.29 2.34 -16.46
C ALA A 178 7.10 3.85 -16.32
N PHE A 179 5.85 4.29 -16.28
CA PHE A 179 5.49 5.70 -16.32
C PHE A 179 4.97 6.20 -14.98
N HIS A 180 5.35 7.43 -14.66
CA HIS A 180 4.78 8.21 -13.58
C HIS A 180 4.81 9.70 -13.96
N HIS A 181 3.82 10.47 -13.55
CA HIS A 181 3.67 11.88 -13.95
C HIS A 181 3.74 12.09 -15.48
N ARG A 182 3.20 11.16 -16.25
CA ARG A 182 3.20 11.17 -17.74
C ARG A 182 4.59 11.09 -18.37
N ASN A 183 5.58 10.60 -17.64
CA ASN A 183 6.94 10.43 -18.13
C ASN A 183 7.43 8.99 -17.90
N LEU A 184 8.39 8.56 -18.71
CA LEU A 184 9.18 7.37 -18.41
C LEU A 184 9.98 7.63 -17.12
N TYR A 185 9.67 6.88 -16.06
CA TYR A 185 10.22 7.16 -14.74
C TYR A 185 10.54 5.86 -13.95
N PRO A 186 11.48 5.05 -14.45
CA PRO A 186 11.78 3.74 -13.87
C PRO A 186 12.16 3.78 -12.40
N ALA A 187 12.98 4.75 -11.97
CA ALA A 187 13.40 4.85 -10.58
C ALA A 187 12.23 5.05 -9.60
N TYR A 188 11.18 5.77 -10.02
CA TYR A 188 9.99 5.95 -9.20
C TYR A 188 9.08 4.71 -9.23
N ALA A 189 9.13 3.97 -10.33
CA ALA A 189 8.27 2.80 -10.53
C ALA A 189 8.59 1.62 -9.59
N VAL A 190 9.75 1.59 -8.96
CA VAL A 190 10.16 0.51 -8.04
C VAL A 190 9.09 0.25 -6.97
N GLY A 191 8.61 1.30 -6.30
CA GLY A 191 7.59 1.15 -5.26
C GLY A 191 6.24 0.68 -5.79
N GLY A 192 5.85 1.13 -6.99
CA GLY A 192 4.60 0.68 -7.62
C GLY A 192 4.69 -0.76 -8.12
N LEU A 193 5.84 -1.17 -8.64
CA LEU A 193 6.09 -2.55 -9.02
C LEU A 193 6.06 -3.48 -7.80
N ASP A 194 6.62 -3.06 -6.66
CA ASP A 194 6.50 -3.82 -5.41
C ASP A 194 5.02 -4.06 -5.06
N GLY A 195 4.19 -3.00 -5.09
CA GLY A 195 2.76 -3.13 -4.84
C GLY A 195 2.04 -4.04 -5.84
N ALA A 196 2.34 -3.93 -7.14
CA ALA A 196 1.73 -4.75 -8.17
C ALA A 196 2.15 -6.23 -8.06
N THR A 197 3.45 -6.50 -7.93
CA THR A 197 3.97 -7.87 -7.86
C THR A 197 3.53 -8.60 -6.61
N ASN A 198 3.43 -7.93 -5.47
CA ASN A 198 2.87 -8.51 -4.25
C ASN A 198 1.42 -8.96 -4.45
N MET A 199 0.59 -8.16 -5.14
CA MET A 199 -0.80 -8.56 -5.42
C MET A 199 -0.87 -9.70 -6.43
N ILE A 200 -0.04 -9.67 -7.48
CA ILE A 200 0.08 -10.78 -8.43
C ILE A 200 0.44 -12.08 -7.71
N TYR A 201 1.42 -12.03 -6.81
CA TYR A 201 1.83 -13.18 -6.01
C TYR A 201 0.72 -13.70 -5.10
N LEU A 202 0.06 -12.80 -4.35
CA LEU A 202 -1.00 -13.18 -3.41
C LEU A 202 -2.22 -13.78 -4.11
N PHE A 203 -2.57 -13.29 -5.29
CA PHE A 203 -3.72 -13.80 -6.04
C PHE A 203 -3.41 -15.02 -6.92
N ASN A 204 -2.13 -15.32 -7.12
CA ASN A 204 -1.72 -16.45 -7.94
C ASN A 204 -2.36 -17.77 -7.44
N ARG A 205 -2.82 -18.59 -8.38
CA ARG A 205 -3.50 -19.88 -8.10
C ARG A 205 -4.78 -19.76 -7.27
N THR A 206 -5.40 -18.59 -7.26
CA THR A 206 -6.73 -18.38 -6.69
C THR A 206 -7.73 -17.99 -7.79
N GLU A 207 -9.01 -17.95 -7.48
CA GLU A 207 -10.03 -17.42 -8.39
C GLU A 207 -9.86 -15.90 -8.68
N PHE A 208 -9.00 -15.23 -7.94
CA PHE A 208 -8.68 -13.81 -8.07
C PHE A 208 -7.41 -13.55 -8.90
N ALA A 209 -6.83 -14.58 -9.52
CA ALA A 209 -5.63 -14.43 -10.35
C ALA A 209 -5.88 -13.44 -11.49
N ILE A 210 -4.87 -12.61 -11.76
CA ILE A 210 -4.92 -11.66 -12.89
C ILE A 210 -4.73 -12.38 -14.22
N SER A 211 -5.11 -11.71 -15.32
CA SER A 211 -4.94 -12.23 -16.66
C SER A 211 -3.46 -12.38 -17.05
N GLU A 212 -3.20 -13.30 -17.96
CA GLU A 212 -1.85 -13.49 -18.52
C GLU A 212 -1.32 -12.20 -19.17
N LEU A 213 -2.18 -11.43 -19.84
CA LEU A 213 -1.77 -10.13 -20.42
C LEU A 213 -1.24 -9.17 -19.36
N ALA A 214 -1.91 -9.06 -18.21
CA ALA A 214 -1.48 -8.20 -17.11
C ALA A 214 -0.18 -8.70 -16.49
N HIS A 215 -0.05 -10.01 -16.28
CA HIS A 215 1.14 -10.64 -15.75
C HIS A 215 2.36 -10.43 -16.65
N GLU A 216 2.24 -10.74 -17.95
CA GLU A 216 3.34 -10.56 -18.91
C GLU A 216 3.72 -9.09 -19.08
N THR A 217 2.77 -8.16 -18.99
CA THR A 217 3.08 -6.72 -19.02
C THR A 217 3.99 -6.32 -17.87
N VAL A 218 3.64 -6.69 -16.63
CA VAL A 218 4.46 -6.37 -15.45
C VAL A 218 5.82 -7.05 -15.52
N LYS A 219 5.87 -8.29 -15.96
CA LYS A 219 7.12 -9.04 -16.19
C LYS A 219 8.02 -8.32 -17.21
N ASN A 220 7.47 -7.86 -18.33
CA ASN A 220 8.22 -7.13 -19.35
C ASN A 220 8.75 -5.79 -18.81
N VAL A 221 7.98 -5.09 -18.00
CA VAL A 221 8.43 -3.87 -17.31
C VAL A 221 9.61 -4.17 -16.37
N LEU A 222 9.54 -5.24 -15.59
CA LEU A 222 10.64 -5.65 -14.70
C LEU A 222 11.91 -6.01 -15.49
N LEU A 223 11.76 -6.71 -16.61
CA LEU A 223 12.89 -7.05 -17.48
C LEU A 223 13.50 -5.80 -18.13
N ALA A 224 12.68 -4.87 -18.60
CA ALA A 224 13.13 -3.59 -19.13
C ALA A 224 13.87 -2.75 -18.07
N MET A 225 13.31 -2.67 -16.84
CA MET A 225 13.97 -1.98 -15.75
C MET A 225 15.33 -2.59 -15.41
N ARG A 226 15.43 -3.91 -15.41
CA ARG A 226 16.71 -4.61 -15.20
C ARG A 226 17.74 -4.28 -16.29
N PHE A 227 17.28 -4.08 -17.51
CA PHE A 227 18.15 -3.66 -18.62
C PHE A 227 18.67 -2.23 -18.46
N TYR A 228 17.85 -1.30 -17.94
CA TYR A 228 18.26 0.08 -17.71
C TYR A 228 19.19 0.26 -16.50
N CYS A 229 19.12 -0.66 -15.55
CA CYS A 229 19.91 -0.58 -14.32
C CYS A 229 21.26 -1.25 -14.52
N ASN A 230 22.34 -0.63 -14.05
CA ASN A 230 23.44 -1.42 -13.55
C ASN A 230 22.99 -2.05 -12.21
N LYS A 231 23.76 -2.96 -11.64
CA LYS A 231 23.35 -3.80 -10.50
C LYS A 231 22.60 -3.05 -9.35
N LEU A 232 22.81 -1.75 -9.20
CA LEU A 232 22.40 -1.01 -7.99
C LEU A 232 21.76 0.35 -8.30
N ASN A 233 21.93 0.91 -9.51
CA ASN A 233 21.52 2.28 -9.80
C ASN A 233 20.87 2.43 -11.16
N PHE A 234 19.89 3.32 -11.24
CA PHE A 234 19.37 3.83 -12.50
C PHE A 234 20.29 4.93 -13.04
N PRO A 235 20.46 5.04 -14.37
CA PRO A 235 21.11 6.20 -14.98
C PRO A 235 20.45 7.50 -14.53
N LEU A 236 21.21 8.55 -14.37
CA LEU A 236 20.70 9.85 -13.92
C LEU A 236 19.54 10.34 -14.79
N ALA A 237 19.61 10.13 -16.10
CA ALA A 237 18.55 10.52 -17.04
C ALA A 237 17.20 9.83 -16.79
N LEU A 238 17.20 8.64 -16.15
CA LEU A 238 16.01 7.86 -15.83
C LEU A 238 15.59 7.97 -14.36
N SER A 239 16.37 8.70 -13.56
CA SER A 239 16.16 8.83 -12.12
C SER A 239 15.18 9.94 -11.74
N GLY A 240 14.93 10.90 -12.65
CA GLY A 240 14.07 12.05 -12.39
C GLY A 240 14.53 12.82 -11.14
N ARG A 241 13.62 13.05 -10.20
CA ARG A 241 13.95 13.70 -8.91
C ARG A 241 14.53 12.74 -7.86
N HIS A 242 14.78 11.50 -8.21
CA HIS A 242 15.46 10.51 -7.38
C HIS A 242 16.84 10.22 -7.98
N PRO A 243 17.80 11.16 -7.92
CA PRO A 243 19.14 10.92 -8.44
C PRO A 243 19.77 9.73 -7.71
N PRO A 244 20.64 8.97 -8.36
CA PRO A 244 21.34 7.89 -7.69
C PRO A 244 22.09 8.44 -6.49
N SER A 245 21.70 8.01 -5.31
CA SER A 245 22.41 8.28 -4.08
C SER A 245 22.75 6.96 -3.41
N LEU A 246 23.84 6.93 -2.70
CA LEU A 246 24.24 5.77 -1.92
C LEU A 246 23.18 5.31 -0.91
N ILE A 247 22.20 6.17 -0.60
CA ILE A 247 21.09 5.89 0.31
C ILE A 247 19.94 5.13 -0.38
N HIS A 248 19.90 5.13 -1.70
CA HIS A 248 18.86 4.46 -2.50
C HIS A 248 19.35 3.18 -3.18
N ILE A 249 20.44 2.62 -2.68
CA ILE A 249 20.83 1.27 -2.99
C ILE A 249 19.80 0.37 -2.29
N SER A 250 18.71 0.06 -3.00
CA SER A 250 17.89 -1.06 -2.58
C SER A 250 18.74 -2.30 -2.75
N GLU A 251 19.13 -2.90 -1.64
CA GLU A 251 19.78 -4.21 -1.69
C GLU A 251 18.89 -5.17 -2.50
N PRO A 252 19.45 -5.89 -3.46
CA PRO A 252 18.71 -6.90 -4.21
C PRO A 252 18.48 -8.18 -3.39
N THR A 253 18.39 -8.03 -2.09
CA THR A 253 18.16 -9.13 -1.18
C THR A 253 16.68 -9.24 -0.90
N ARG A 254 15.99 -9.87 -1.78
CA ARG A 254 14.83 -10.74 -1.53
C ARG A 254 14.06 -10.94 -2.84
N LEU A 255 14.64 -11.76 -3.70
CA LEU A 255 13.87 -12.60 -4.60
C LEU A 255 13.79 -13.98 -3.98
#